data_dee27418afd573d19550847f90e34c6b
#
_entry.id   dee27418afd573d19550847f90e34c6b
#
_cell.length_a   1.000
_cell.length_b   1.000
_cell.length_c   1.000
_cell.angle_alpha   90.00
_cell.angle_beta   90.00
_cell.angle_gamma   90.00
#
_symmetry.space_group_name_H-M   'P 1'
#
loop_
_entity.id
_entity.type
_entity.pdbx_description
1 polymer ?
#
loop_
_entity_poly.entity_id
_entity_poly.type
_entity_poly.pdbx_seq_one_letter_code
_entity_poly.pdbx_strand_id
1 'polypeptide(L)'
;DLGIASSTLNLYGNQYGFEADINLGLEKRGKLGKLVGHLEALAKYRNGYDVYHFNYGSTLLHFAKYNISHLDIGLFSKDAVKIFTYQGCDARQKYPTMERLKIQGNSFAACFEKDCYNGACNSGRLDMWRRRSIEKVDEYADHIYAQNPDLLYFLPHEKSSFLPYCIADEGLLHSKEDFFEGGKVRIAHAPTQRAVKGTSYILKALEKLADEFPGVVEVDLIEGVSRKELLRRLAKADLFVDQVLVGWYGVVSVEALFLGVPTAVFINDDHLQFIPEEMVEGLPFIRIDKQSIYEKLRAYVRQREQAEGLKRVGLEYAHAWHSRKN
;
A
#
# COMPACT_ATOMS: atom_id res chain seq x y z
N ASP A 1 -9.01 -11.76 20.38
CA ASP A 1 -10.36 -11.95 19.83
C ASP A 1 -11.31 -11.00 20.55
N LEU A 2 -11.92 -10.05 19.81
CA LEU A 2 -12.88 -9.06 20.37
C LEU A 2 -14.29 -9.64 20.50
N GLY A 3 -14.49 -10.94 20.19
CA GLY A 3 -15.81 -11.57 20.20
C GLY A 3 -16.76 -11.06 19.11
N ILE A 4 -16.26 -10.34 18.11
CA ILE A 4 -17.06 -9.80 17.01
C ILE A 4 -17.16 -10.87 15.92
N ALA A 5 -18.38 -11.27 15.57
CA ALA A 5 -18.60 -12.13 14.39
C ALA A 5 -18.33 -11.33 13.13
N SER A 6 -17.42 -11.79 12.29
CA SER A 6 -17.07 -11.15 11.04
C SER A 6 -16.98 -12.16 9.90
N SER A 7 -17.21 -11.72 8.68
CA SER A 7 -17.03 -12.51 7.46
C SER A 7 -16.41 -11.67 6.37
N THR A 8 -15.40 -12.21 5.72
CA THR A 8 -14.75 -11.60 4.56
C THR A 8 -15.31 -12.19 3.27
N LEU A 9 -15.64 -11.33 2.31
CA LEU A 9 -16.15 -11.71 1.00
C LEU A 9 -15.19 -11.26 -0.10
N ASN A 10 -14.68 -12.22 -0.89
CA ASN A 10 -13.95 -11.95 -2.12
C ASN A 10 -14.83 -12.28 -3.34
N LEU A 11 -14.98 -11.32 -4.25
CA LEU A 11 -15.66 -11.52 -5.53
C LEU A 11 -14.80 -12.32 -6.51
N TYR A 12 -13.52 -12.04 -6.50
CA TYR A 12 -12.51 -12.60 -7.40
C TYR A 12 -11.38 -13.21 -6.58
N GLY A 13 -10.75 -14.27 -7.11
CA GLY A 13 -9.51 -14.79 -6.55
C GLY A 13 -8.41 -13.73 -6.57
N ASN A 14 -7.53 -13.76 -5.58
CA ASN A 14 -6.39 -12.85 -5.52
C ASN A 14 -5.07 -13.59 -5.78
N GLN A 15 -4.17 -12.91 -6.47
CA GLN A 15 -2.86 -13.47 -6.85
C GLN A 15 -1.90 -13.68 -5.67
N TYR A 16 -2.21 -13.11 -4.51
CA TYR A 16 -1.36 -13.15 -3.32
C TYR A 16 -1.74 -14.28 -2.35
N GLY A 17 -2.86 -15.00 -2.63
CA GLY A 17 -3.30 -16.13 -1.82
C GLY A 17 -3.94 -15.76 -0.48
N PHE A 18 -4.45 -14.53 -0.34
CA PHE A 18 -5.23 -14.18 0.86
C PHE A 18 -6.54 -14.97 0.89
N GLU A 19 -6.78 -15.62 2.00
CA GLU A 19 -8.02 -16.37 2.26
C GLU A 19 -9.16 -15.40 2.62
N ALA A 20 -10.38 -15.77 2.23
CA ALA A 20 -11.60 -15.13 2.63
C ALA A 20 -12.61 -16.20 3.02
N ASP A 21 -13.48 -15.88 4.00
CA ASP A 21 -14.52 -16.81 4.46
C ASP A 21 -15.47 -17.19 3.32
N ILE A 22 -15.71 -16.24 2.40
CA ILE A 22 -16.57 -16.41 1.24
C ILE A 22 -15.80 -16.00 -0.01
N ASN A 23 -15.58 -16.95 -0.93
CA ASN A 23 -14.93 -16.69 -2.21
C ASN A 23 -15.88 -17.07 -3.35
N LEU A 24 -16.33 -16.08 -4.13
CA LEU A 24 -17.31 -16.28 -5.20
C LEU A 24 -16.68 -16.78 -6.50
N GLY A 25 -15.37 -16.64 -6.68
CA GLY A 25 -14.62 -17.16 -7.83
C GLY A 25 -15.16 -16.62 -9.17
N LEU A 26 -15.59 -15.37 -9.22
CA LEU A 26 -16.24 -14.79 -10.41
C LEU A 26 -15.29 -14.68 -11.60
N GLU A 27 -13.97 -14.72 -11.40
CA GLU A 27 -12.98 -14.74 -12.50
C GLU A 27 -13.18 -15.92 -13.45
N LYS A 28 -13.71 -17.05 -12.96
CA LYS A 28 -13.95 -18.28 -13.72
C LYS A 28 -15.23 -18.24 -14.54
N ARG A 29 -16.11 -17.23 -14.33
CA ARG A 29 -17.40 -17.09 -15.01
C ARG A 29 -17.29 -16.22 -16.27
N GLY A 30 -18.10 -16.49 -17.29
CA GLY A 30 -18.25 -15.60 -18.44
C GLY A 30 -18.88 -14.24 -18.06
N LYS A 31 -18.91 -13.28 -18.98
CA LYS A 31 -19.40 -11.91 -18.71
C LYS A 31 -20.77 -11.84 -18.03
N LEU A 32 -21.74 -12.59 -18.59
CA LEU A 32 -23.11 -12.65 -18.02
C LEU A 32 -23.10 -13.33 -16.64
N GLY A 33 -22.37 -14.43 -16.49
CA GLY A 33 -22.25 -15.14 -15.21
C GLY A 33 -21.57 -14.30 -14.11
N LYS A 34 -20.64 -13.40 -14.47
CA LYS A 34 -20.07 -12.41 -13.54
C LYS A 34 -21.15 -11.45 -13.04
N LEU A 35 -21.92 -10.85 -13.95
CA LEU A 35 -23.00 -9.93 -13.57
C LEU A 35 -24.03 -10.63 -12.66
N VAL A 36 -24.46 -11.83 -13.04
CA VAL A 36 -25.38 -12.63 -12.21
C VAL A 36 -24.78 -12.88 -10.83
N GLY A 37 -23.51 -13.28 -10.75
CA GLY A 37 -22.82 -13.50 -9.48
C GLY A 37 -22.75 -12.26 -8.58
N HIS A 38 -22.54 -11.08 -9.15
CA HIS A 38 -22.62 -9.82 -8.39
C HIS A 38 -24.04 -9.56 -7.85
N LEU A 39 -25.08 -9.80 -8.65
CA LEU A 39 -26.47 -9.61 -8.23
C LEU A 39 -26.88 -10.64 -7.16
N GLU A 40 -26.46 -11.90 -7.31
CA GLU A 40 -26.65 -12.95 -6.29
C GLU A 40 -25.99 -12.57 -4.97
N ALA A 41 -24.75 -12.07 -5.02
CA ALA A 41 -24.04 -11.60 -3.83
C ALA A 41 -24.78 -10.43 -3.16
N LEU A 42 -25.23 -9.45 -3.95
CA LEU A 42 -26.01 -8.33 -3.43
C LEU A 42 -27.31 -8.80 -2.77
N ALA A 43 -28.09 -9.65 -3.45
CA ALA A 43 -29.34 -10.18 -2.91
C ALA A 43 -29.15 -10.91 -1.59
N LYS A 44 -28.04 -11.66 -1.46
CA LYS A 44 -27.72 -12.48 -0.29
C LYS A 44 -27.15 -11.67 0.88
N TYR A 45 -26.26 -10.69 0.60
CA TYR A 45 -25.44 -10.08 1.64
C TYR A 45 -25.80 -8.61 1.93
N ARG A 46 -26.75 -7.97 1.24
CA ARG A 46 -27.14 -6.57 1.49
C ARG A 46 -27.80 -6.32 2.83
N ASN A 47 -28.27 -7.36 3.50
CA ASN A 47 -28.91 -7.28 4.82
C ASN A 47 -28.32 -8.33 5.77
N GLY A 48 -28.53 -8.15 7.07
CA GLY A 48 -28.14 -9.14 8.08
C GLY A 48 -26.77 -8.91 8.72
N TYR A 49 -26.21 -7.73 8.50
CA TYR A 49 -24.97 -7.28 9.15
C TYR A 49 -25.16 -5.90 9.75
N ASP A 50 -24.53 -5.67 10.91
CA ASP A 50 -24.52 -4.38 11.60
C ASP A 50 -23.50 -3.41 10.99
N VAL A 51 -22.44 -3.95 10.37
CA VAL A 51 -21.36 -3.18 9.75
C VAL A 51 -21.01 -3.77 8.37
N TYR A 52 -20.90 -2.93 7.38
CA TYR A 52 -20.33 -3.22 6.07
C TYR A 52 -19.04 -2.45 5.90
N HIS A 53 -17.93 -3.17 5.67
CA HIS A 53 -16.64 -2.57 5.40
C HIS A 53 -16.24 -2.83 3.94
N PHE A 54 -16.17 -1.77 3.16
CA PHE A 54 -15.83 -1.81 1.74
C PHE A 54 -14.37 -1.43 1.52
N ASN A 55 -13.55 -2.42 1.18
CA ASN A 55 -12.15 -2.22 0.84
C ASN A 55 -11.96 -1.70 -0.59
N TYR A 56 -10.86 -0.97 -0.84
CA TYR A 56 -10.54 -0.34 -2.12
C TYR A 56 -11.64 0.61 -2.62
N GLY A 57 -12.39 1.24 -1.71
CA GLY A 57 -13.51 2.09 -2.05
C GLY A 57 -14.50 1.44 -3.01
N SER A 58 -14.74 0.14 -2.91
CA SER A 58 -15.52 -0.62 -3.90
C SER A 58 -16.65 -1.39 -3.27
N THR A 59 -17.88 -1.20 -3.77
CA THR A 59 -19.05 -2.03 -3.47
C THR A 59 -19.17 -3.18 -4.48
N LEU A 60 -20.23 -3.99 -4.38
CA LEU A 60 -20.44 -5.14 -5.27
C LEU A 60 -20.71 -4.73 -6.72
N LEU A 61 -21.40 -3.59 -6.97
CA LEU A 61 -21.71 -3.07 -8.31
C LEU A 61 -20.91 -1.79 -8.61
N HIS A 62 -19.57 -1.95 -8.65
CA HIS A 62 -18.62 -0.87 -8.88
C HIS A 62 -17.64 -1.25 -10.00
N PHE A 63 -17.79 -0.65 -11.18
CA PHE A 63 -17.05 -1.05 -12.39
C PHE A 63 -16.49 0.16 -13.14
N ALA A 64 -15.24 0.55 -12.83
CA ALA A 64 -14.56 1.70 -13.46
C ALA A 64 -14.53 1.62 -14.99
N LYS A 65 -14.35 0.41 -15.55
CA LYS A 65 -14.32 0.18 -16.98
C LYS A 65 -15.61 0.64 -17.70
N TYR A 66 -16.73 0.55 -17.02
CA TYR A 66 -18.05 0.90 -17.57
C TYR A 66 -18.57 2.24 -17.04
N ASN A 67 -17.73 3.01 -16.35
CA ASN A 67 -18.10 4.26 -15.69
C ASN A 67 -19.28 4.10 -14.70
N ILE A 68 -19.35 2.94 -14.06
CA ILE A 68 -20.37 2.58 -13.06
C ILE A 68 -19.73 2.67 -11.69
N SER A 69 -20.30 3.45 -10.77
CA SER A 69 -19.86 3.53 -9.38
C SER A 69 -21.02 3.32 -8.42
N HIS A 70 -20.84 2.34 -7.54
CA HIS A 70 -21.68 2.10 -6.37
C HIS A 70 -23.20 2.09 -6.66
N LEU A 71 -23.66 1.34 -7.69
CA LEU A 71 -25.10 1.24 -7.99
C LEU A 71 -25.91 0.61 -6.86
N ASP A 72 -25.25 -0.15 -6.03
CA ASP A 72 -25.79 -0.97 -4.96
C ASP A 72 -25.70 -0.33 -3.56
N ILE A 73 -24.95 0.76 -3.38
CA ILE A 73 -24.68 1.31 -2.04
C ILE A 73 -25.95 1.65 -1.26
N GLY A 74 -26.95 2.22 -1.93
CA GLY A 74 -28.24 2.55 -1.34
C GLY A 74 -29.17 1.34 -1.10
N LEU A 75 -28.76 0.12 -1.54
CA LEU A 75 -29.52 -1.10 -1.35
C LEU A 75 -29.10 -1.91 -0.12
N PHE A 76 -27.97 -1.56 0.49
CA PHE A 76 -27.58 -2.14 1.77
C PHE A 76 -28.46 -1.61 2.89
N SER A 77 -28.57 -2.39 3.99
CA SER A 77 -29.37 -2.02 5.16
C SER A 77 -29.10 -0.57 5.58
N LYS A 78 -30.17 0.21 5.82
CA LYS A 78 -30.06 1.60 6.26
C LYS A 78 -29.57 1.73 7.69
N ASP A 79 -29.86 0.73 8.52
CA ASP A 79 -29.49 0.71 9.94
C ASP A 79 -28.04 0.24 10.16
N ALA A 80 -27.41 -0.30 9.13
CA ALA A 80 -26.03 -0.78 9.21
C ALA A 80 -25.01 0.33 8.96
N VAL A 81 -23.94 0.33 9.75
CA VAL A 81 -22.78 1.22 9.58
C VAL A 81 -22.02 0.85 8.29
N LYS A 82 -21.68 1.84 7.49
CA LYS A 82 -20.96 1.68 6.22
C LYS A 82 -19.61 2.35 6.30
N ILE A 83 -18.55 1.53 6.30
CA ILE A 83 -17.16 1.97 6.36
C ILE A 83 -16.50 1.72 5.01
N PHE A 84 -15.74 2.69 4.53
CA PHE A 84 -14.94 2.56 3.32
C PHE A 84 -13.47 2.72 3.64
N THR A 85 -12.62 1.92 3.00
CA THR A 85 -11.16 2.08 3.07
C THR A 85 -10.57 2.26 1.68
N TYR A 86 -9.83 3.35 1.49
CA TYR A 86 -9.06 3.62 0.30
C TYR A 86 -7.57 3.36 0.56
N GLN A 87 -6.90 2.75 -0.42
CA GLN A 87 -5.54 2.26 -0.23
C GLN A 87 -4.50 2.90 -1.15
N GLY A 88 -4.93 3.65 -2.19
CA GLY A 88 -4.00 4.26 -3.10
C GLY A 88 -4.67 4.88 -4.35
N CYS A 89 -4.35 4.37 -5.53
CA CYS A 89 -4.91 4.88 -6.78
C CYS A 89 -6.40 4.56 -7.01
N ASP A 90 -7.05 3.94 -6.06
CA ASP A 90 -8.52 3.85 -5.95
C ASP A 90 -9.15 5.21 -5.65
N ALA A 91 -8.49 6.09 -4.86
CA ALA A 91 -8.92 7.47 -4.61
C ALA A 91 -8.00 8.53 -5.23
N ARG A 92 -6.68 8.26 -5.35
CA ARG A 92 -5.70 9.25 -5.82
C ARG A 92 -5.99 9.74 -7.24
N GLN A 93 -6.14 11.05 -7.41
CA GLN A 93 -6.39 11.70 -8.69
C GLN A 93 -5.07 12.26 -9.27
N LYS A 94 -4.75 11.91 -10.51
CA LYS A 94 -3.47 12.25 -11.15
C LYS A 94 -3.25 13.75 -11.28
N TYR A 95 -4.14 14.43 -11.99
CA TYR A 95 -3.95 15.85 -12.30
C TYR A 95 -4.08 16.76 -11.08
N PRO A 96 -5.05 16.58 -10.18
CA PRO A 96 -5.07 17.31 -8.92
C PRO A 96 -3.82 17.10 -8.05
N THR A 97 -3.27 15.87 -8.01
CA THR A 97 -2.00 15.61 -7.32
C THR A 97 -0.85 16.39 -7.96
N MET A 98 -0.75 16.36 -9.29
CA MET A 98 0.31 17.08 -10.02
C MET A 98 0.22 18.59 -9.83
N GLU A 99 -0.98 19.15 -9.85
CA GLU A 99 -1.22 20.58 -9.64
C GLU A 99 -0.81 21.00 -8.22
N ARG A 100 -1.28 20.29 -7.20
CA ARG A 100 -0.92 20.55 -5.80
C ARG A 100 0.59 20.51 -5.59
N LEU A 101 1.27 19.46 -6.08
CA LEU A 101 2.71 19.31 -5.92
C LEU A 101 3.53 20.36 -6.68
N LYS A 102 3.06 20.83 -7.85
CA LYS A 102 3.71 21.94 -8.58
C LYS A 102 3.65 23.24 -7.79
N ILE A 103 2.51 23.54 -7.18
CA ILE A 103 2.36 24.71 -6.31
C ILE A 103 3.35 24.67 -5.14
N GLN A 104 3.61 23.48 -4.61
CA GLN A 104 4.57 23.24 -3.53
C GLN A 104 6.04 23.16 -4.02
N GLY A 105 6.31 23.38 -5.32
CA GLY A 105 7.65 23.27 -5.90
C GLY A 105 8.17 21.84 -5.96
N ASN A 106 7.31 20.84 -5.80
CA ASN A 106 7.65 19.43 -5.77
C ASN A 106 7.25 18.73 -7.09
N SER A 107 8.12 17.87 -7.61
CA SER A 107 7.85 17.03 -8.79
C SER A 107 8.05 15.53 -8.52
N PHE A 108 8.13 15.14 -7.24
CA PHE A 108 8.38 13.76 -6.84
C PHE A 108 7.05 13.05 -6.55
N ALA A 109 6.41 12.54 -7.58
CA ALA A 109 5.24 11.69 -7.42
C ALA A 109 5.08 10.75 -8.63
N ALA A 110 4.54 9.56 -8.36
CA ALA A 110 4.18 8.61 -9.40
C ALA A 110 3.19 9.18 -10.42
N CYS A 111 2.39 10.18 -10.05
CA CYS A 111 1.45 10.87 -10.94
C CYS A 111 2.14 11.64 -12.08
N PHE A 112 3.42 12.01 -11.96
CA PHE A 112 4.19 12.59 -13.07
C PHE A 112 4.67 11.55 -14.07
N GLU A 113 4.74 10.28 -13.70
CA GLU A 113 5.13 9.19 -14.60
C GLU A 113 4.02 8.92 -15.63
N LYS A 114 4.43 8.67 -16.89
CA LYS A 114 3.49 8.42 -17.99
C LYS A 114 3.03 6.96 -18.06
N ASP A 115 3.83 6.04 -17.53
CA ASP A 115 3.64 4.59 -17.68
C ASP A 115 2.85 3.96 -16.54
N CYS A 116 2.45 4.74 -15.53
CA CYS A 116 1.61 4.24 -14.45
C CYS A 116 0.33 3.60 -15.02
N TYR A 117 0.11 2.33 -14.66
CA TYR A 117 -1.03 1.54 -15.15
C TYR A 117 -1.17 1.57 -16.69
N ASN A 118 -0.04 1.43 -17.40
CA ASN A 118 0.03 1.49 -18.86
C ASN A 118 -0.60 2.77 -19.44
N GLY A 119 -0.43 3.89 -18.75
CA GLY A 119 -0.91 5.20 -19.19
C GLY A 119 -2.41 5.45 -18.97
N ALA A 120 -3.14 4.55 -18.31
CA ALA A 120 -4.59 4.69 -18.11
C ALA A 120 -5.00 5.99 -17.40
N CYS A 121 -4.14 6.54 -16.53
CA CYS A 121 -4.40 7.80 -15.82
C CYS A 121 -4.20 9.06 -16.69
N ASN A 122 -3.58 8.95 -17.90
CA ASN A 122 -3.18 10.13 -18.68
C ASN A 122 -4.33 10.90 -19.35
N SER A 123 -5.51 10.29 -19.48
CA SER A 123 -6.69 10.92 -20.09
C SER A 123 -7.50 11.82 -19.15
N GLY A 124 -7.23 11.81 -17.86
CA GLY A 124 -8.04 12.47 -16.83
C GLY A 124 -9.43 11.84 -16.58
N ARG A 125 -9.84 10.87 -17.38
CA ARG A 125 -11.16 10.20 -17.23
C ARG A 125 -11.26 9.45 -15.90
N LEU A 126 -10.16 8.84 -15.43
CA LEU A 126 -10.13 8.17 -14.13
C LEU A 126 -10.25 9.15 -12.96
N ASP A 127 -9.70 10.35 -13.10
CA ASP A 127 -9.83 11.37 -12.05
C ASP A 127 -11.28 11.82 -11.89
N MET A 128 -11.99 12.08 -13.01
CA MET A 128 -13.42 12.41 -12.98
C MET A 128 -14.25 11.25 -12.40
N TRP A 129 -13.94 10.02 -12.78
CA TRP A 129 -14.65 8.85 -12.28
C TRP A 129 -14.42 8.65 -10.77
N ARG A 130 -13.17 8.77 -10.29
CA ARG A 130 -12.84 8.68 -8.86
C ARG A 130 -13.53 9.76 -8.06
N ARG A 131 -13.54 11.00 -8.53
CA ARG A 131 -14.26 12.11 -7.88
C ARG A 131 -15.73 11.78 -7.69
N ARG A 132 -16.44 11.42 -8.76
CA ARG A 132 -17.86 11.03 -8.70
C ARG A 132 -18.11 9.81 -7.81
N SER A 133 -17.19 8.86 -7.81
CA SER A 133 -17.25 7.69 -6.95
C SER A 133 -17.15 8.08 -5.47
N ILE A 134 -16.22 8.97 -5.12
CA ILE A 134 -16.02 9.47 -3.76
C ILE A 134 -17.22 10.33 -3.32
N GLU A 135 -17.73 11.23 -4.18
CA GLU A 135 -18.92 12.01 -3.92
C GLU A 135 -20.13 11.12 -3.58
N LYS A 136 -20.28 10.03 -4.32
CA LYS A 136 -21.35 9.07 -4.03
C LYS A 136 -21.13 8.27 -2.74
N VAL A 137 -19.90 7.89 -2.43
CA VAL A 137 -19.56 7.25 -1.14
C VAL A 137 -19.84 8.19 0.02
N ASP A 138 -19.54 9.48 -0.12
CA ASP A 138 -19.82 10.51 0.91
C ASP A 138 -21.30 10.59 1.30
N GLU A 139 -22.23 10.37 0.37
CA GLU A 139 -23.67 10.37 0.65
C GLU A 139 -24.11 9.23 1.60
N TYR A 140 -23.36 8.11 1.62
CA TYR A 140 -23.79 6.87 2.28
C TYR A 140 -22.85 6.37 3.37
N ALA A 141 -21.58 6.77 3.35
CA ALA A 141 -20.58 6.33 4.31
C ALA A 141 -20.76 7.02 5.65
N ASP A 142 -20.67 6.23 6.71
CA ASP A 142 -20.55 6.73 8.08
C ASP A 142 -19.13 7.14 8.39
N HIS A 143 -18.13 6.38 7.85
CA HIS A 143 -16.71 6.73 7.96
C HIS A 143 -15.90 6.24 6.78
N ILE A 144 -14.81 6.97 6.46
CA ILE A 144 -13.89 6.66 5.37
C ILE A 144 -12.45 6.65 5.89
N TYR A 145 -11.75 5.55 5.69
CA TYR A 145 -10.35 5.42 6.05
C TYR A 145 -9.43 5.57 4.84
N ALA A 146 -8.31 6.26 5.03
CA ALA A 146 -7.20 6.37 4.09
C ALA A 146 -5.97 5.66 4.62
N GLN A 147 -5.47 4.63 3.94
CA GLN A 147 -4.23 3.95 4.34
C GLN A 147 -2.97 4.64 3.80
N ASN A 148 -3.12 5.52 2.83
CA ASN A 148 -2.07 6.44 2.42
C ASN A 148 -2.53 7.86 2.77
N PRO A 149 -1.72 8.66 3.47
CA PRO A 149 -2.16 9.97 3.99
C PRO A 149 -2.51 10.97 2.89
N ASP A 150 -1.87 10.90 1.72
CA ASP A 150 -2.16 11.78 0.58
C ASP A 150 -3.57 11.61 0.01
N LEU A 151 -4.26 10.52 0.33
CA LEU A 151 -5.64 10.30 -0.12
C LEU A 151 -6.61 11.25 0.58
N LEU A 152 -6.28 11.72 1.78
CA LEU A 152 -7.10 12.69 2.53
C LEU A 152 -7.27 14.03 1.82
N TYR A 153 -6.42 14.36 0.84
CA TYR A 153 -6.66 15.50 -0.05
C TYR A 153 -7.86 15.33 -1.00
N PHE A 154 -8.37 14.11 -1.17
CA PHE A 154 -9.45 13.77 -2.10
C PHE A 154 -10.71 13.28 -1.41
N LEU A 155 -10.63 12.99 -0.12
CA LEU A 155 -11.72 12.42 0.67
C LEU A 155 -12.44 13.52 1.47
N PRO A 156 -13.74 13.34 1.81
CA PRO A 156 -14.48 14.31 2.62
C PRO A 156 -13.89 14.41 4.03
N HIS A 157 -13.42 15.60 4.41
CA HIS A 157 -12.67 15.83 5.65
C HIS A 157 -13.43 15.45 6.93
N GLU A 158 -14.74 15.70 6.95
CA GLU A 158 -15.57 15.50 8.16
C GLU A 158 -15.76 14.00 8.50
N LYS A 159 -15.62 13.13 7.51
CA LYS A 159 -15.85 11.69 7.65
C LYS A 159 -14.60 10.84 7.44
N SER A 160 -13.46 11.45 7.17
CA SER A 160 -12.27 10.71 6.76
C SER A 160 -11.13 10.86 7.74
N SER A 161 -10.43 9.76 7.99
CA SER A 161 -9.22 9.76 8.81
C SER A 161 -8.16 8.81 8.24
N PHE A 162 -6.91 9.02 8.66
CA PHE A 162 -5.83 8.10 8.38
C PHE A 162 -6.00 6.82 9.19
N LEU A 163 -5.74 5.67 8.55
CA LEU A 163 -5.71 4.35 9.20
C LEU A 163 -4.37 3.67 8.86
N PRO A 164 -3.50 3.43 9.84
CA PRO A 164 -2.29 2.65 9.63
C PRO A 164 -2.59 1.25 9.07
N TYR A 165 -1.67 0.71 8.28
CA TYR A 165 -1.77 -0.71 7.88
C TYR A 165 -1.78 -1.59 9.13
N CYS A 166 -2.72 -2.53 9.20
CA CYS A 166 -2.74 -3.55 10.23
C CYS A 166 -2.36 -4.90 9.61
N ILE A 167 -1.33 -5.54 10.14
CA ILE A 167 -0.79 -6.79 9.60
C ILE A 167 -0.90 -7.88 10.68
N ALA A 168 -1.28 -9.10 10.25
CA ALA A 168 -1.13 -10.27 11.06
C ALA A 168 0.37 -10.60 11.19
N ASP A 169 0.94 -10.29 12.34
CA ASP A 169 2.34 -10.52 12.69
C ASP A 169 2.64 -11.97 13.11
N GLU A 170 1.60 -12.77 13.31
CA GLU A 170 1.65 -14.18 13.69
C GLU A 170 2.27 -15.05 12.58
N GLY A 171 3.52 -15.12 12.47
CA GLY A 171 4.26 -15.86 11.41
C GLY A 171 5.38 -15.05 10.78
N LEU A 172 5.50 -13.77 11.17
CA LEU A 172 6.63 -12.91 10.84
C LEU A 172 7.72 -12.95 11.94
N LEU A 173 7.63 -13.90 12.87
CA LEU A 173 8.44 -13.98 14.10
C LEU A 173 9.92 -14.35 13.88
N HIS A 174 10.38 -14.51 12.67
CA HIS A 174 11.79 -14.73 12.40
C HIS A 174 12.45 -13.41 12.01
N SER A 175 12.75 -12.60 13.04
CA SER A 175 13.61 -11.43 12.83
C SER A 175 14.97 -11.89 12.31
N LYS A 176 15.49 -11.13 11.37
CA LYS A 176 16.86 -11.33 10.88
C LYS A 176 17.85 -11.35 12.07
N GLU A 177 18.58 -12.45 12.20
CA GLU A 177 19.53 -12.64 13.31
C GLU A 177 20.90 -12.03 12.95
N ASP A 178 21.35 -12.26 11.71
CA ASP A 178 22.67 -11.82 11.25
C ASP A 178 22.59 -10.89 10.05
N PHE A 179 23.24 -9.73 10.16
CA PHE A 179 23.43 -8.81 9.04
C PHE A 179 24.77 -9.07 8.35
N PHE A 180 24.81 -8.83 7.05
CA PHE A 180 26.03 -8.82 6.23
C PHE A 180 26.77 -10.16 6.20
N GLU A 181 26.02 -11.25 6.13
CA GLU A 181 26.56 -12.61 6.03
C GLU A 181 27.60 -12.72 4.91
N GLY A 182 28.77 -13.27 5.24
CA GLY A 182 29.90 -13.36 4.31
C GLY A 182 30.46 -11.99 3.86
N GLY A 183 30.21 -10.91 4.61
CA GLY A 183 30.63 -9.54 4.29
C GLY A 183 29.81 -8.86 3.20
N LYS A 184 28.74 -9.50 2.74
CA LYS A 184 27.85 -9.00 1.69
C LYS A 184 26.72 -8.14 2.27
N VAL A 185 26.20 -7.23 1.44
CA VAL A 185 25.01 -6.41 1.73
C VAL A 185 23.95 -6.76 0.72
N ARG A 186 22.92 -7.50 1.14
CA ARG A 186 21.79 -7.87 0.29
C ARG A 186 20.72 -6.81 0.38
N ILE A 187 20.45 -6.14 -0.75
CA ILE A 187 19.43 -5.09 -0.87
C ILE A 187 18.26 -5.61 -1.69
N ALA A 188 17.09 -5.70 -1.06
CA ALA A 188 15.87 -6.16 -1.70
C ALA A 188 15.01 -5.00 -2.21
N HIS A 189 14.34 -5.20 -3.36
CA HIS A 189 13.29 -4.33 -3.89
C HIS A 189 12.15 -5.19 -4.43
N ALA A 190 10.89 -4.89 -4.03
CA ALA A 190 9.73 -5.72 -4.35
C ALA A 190 8.56 -4.88 -4.91
N PRO A 191 8.62 -4.45 -6.18
CA PRO A 191 7.57 -3.62 -6.76
C PRO A 191 6.39 -4.46 -7.26
N THR A 192 5.17 -4.07 -6.87
CA THR A 192 3.93 -4.57 -7.51
C THR A 192 3.64 -3.82 -8.82
N GLN A 193 4.07 -2.56 -8.90
CA GLN A 193 3.95 -1.69 -10.07
C GLN A 193 5.23 -0.86 -10.21
N ARG A 194 6.08 -1.22 -11.17
CA ARG A 194 7.40 -0.60 -11.36
C ARG A 194 7.35 0.92 -11.53
N ALA A 195 6.44 1.42 -12.36
CA ALA A 195 6.32 2.86 -12.61
C ALA A 195 5.86 3.63 -11.36
N VAL A 196 4.92 3.07 -10.58
CA VAL A 196 4.42 3.69 -9.35
C VAL A 196 5.50 3.74 -8.27
N LYS A 197 6.27 2.66 -8.12
CA LYS A 197 7.35 2.56 -7.12
C LYS A 197 8.62 3.32 -7.49
N GLY A 198 8.76 3.73 -8.77
CA GLY A 198 9.99 4.35 -9.27
C GLY A 198 11.14 3.36 -9.43
N THR A 199 10.83 2.10 -9.79
CA THR A 199 11.81 1.00 -9.90
C THR A 199 12.98 1.34 -10.81
N SER A 200 12.78 2.10 -11.90
CA SER A 200 13.87 2.51 -12.79
C SER A 200 14.92 3.36 -12.11
N TYR A 201 14.51 4.27 -11.21
CA TYR A 201 15.41 5.10 -10.41
C TYR A 201 16.14 4.25 -9.36
N ILE A 202 15.41 3.32 -8.72
CA ILE A 202 15.97 2.42 -7.70
C ILE A 202 17.03 1.51 -8.31
N LEU A 203 16.71 0.81 -9.42
CA LEU A 203 17.66 -0.10 -10.06
C LEU A 203 18.90 0.62 -10.55
N LYS A 204 18.77 1.81 -11.16
CA LYS A 204 19.93 2.62 -11.58
C LYS A 204 20.84 2.98 -10.40
N ALA A 205 20.27 3.30 -9.24
CA ALA A 205 21.06 3.60 -8.05
C ALA A 205 21.74 2.33 -7.48
N LEU A 206 21.03 1.19 -7.51
CA LEU A 206 21.57 -0.10 -7.05
C LEU A 206 22.67 -0.64 -7.98
N GLU A 207 22.53 -0.50 -9.29
CA GLU A 207 23.56 -0.84 -10.28
C GLU A 207 24.85 -0.03 -10.00
N LYS A 208 24.72 1.30 -9.87
CA LYS A 208 25.86 2.17 -9.54
C LYS A 208 26.50 1.78 -8.21
N LEU A 209 25.68 1.37 -7.22
CA LEU A 209 26.18 0.94 -5.92
C LEU A 209 26.94 -0.39 -6.01
N ALA A 210 26.46 -1.35 -6.79
CA ALA A 210 27.11 -2.63 -7.02
C ALA A 210 28.47 -2.44 -7.77
N ASP A 211 28.53 -1.49 -8.70
CA ASP A 211 29.77 -1.14 -9.40
C ASP A 211 30.81 -0.49 -8.45
N GLU A 212 30.38 0.34 -7.49
CA GLU A 212 31.28 0.94 -6.48
C GLU A 212 31.76 -0.08 -5.44
N PHE A 213 30.93 -1.07 -5.11
CA PHE A 213 31.23 -2.09 -4.10
C PHE A 213 31.17 -3.52 -4.68
N PRO A 214 32.07 -3.84 -5.63
CA PRO A 214 32.04 -5.13 -6.34
C PRO A 214 32.22 -6.31 -5.37
N GLY A 215 31.37 -7.31 -5.49
CA GLY A 215 31.38 -8.50 -4.63
C GLY A 215 30.80 -8.28 -3.22
N VAL A 216 30.48 -7.04 -2.87
CA VAL A 216 29.89 -6.68 -1.57
C VAL A 216 28.37 -6.49 -1.68
N VAL A 217 27.89 -5.72 -2.66
CA VAL A 217 26.46 -5.44 -2.82
C VAL A 217 25.81 -6.52 -3.68
N GLU A 218 24.75 -7.14 -3.14
CA GLU A 218 23.86 -8.07 -3.86
C GLU A 218 22.47 -7.44 -3.98
N VAL A 219 21.95 -7.37 -5.20
CA VAL A 219 20.62 -6.83 -5.48
C VAL A 219 19.63 -7.97 -5.64
N ASP A 220 18.53 -7.94 -4.86
CA ASP A 220 17.45 -8.91 -4.93
C ASP A 220 16.14 -8.24 -5.40
N LEU A 221 15.85 -8.30 -6.71
CA LEU A 221 14.58 -7.83 -7.28
C LEU A 221 13.53 -8.94 -7.17
N ILE A 222 12.49 -8.70 -6.36
CA ILE A 222 11.47 -9.68 -6.03
C ILE A 222 10.16 -9.33 -6.77
N GLU A 223 9.82 -10.09 -7.80
CA GLU A 223 8.62 -9.87 -8.60
C GLU A 223 7.94 -11.20 -8.97
N GLY A 224 6.61 -11.18 -9.12
CA GLY A 224 5.86 -12.33 -9.64
C GLY A 224 5.86 -13.55 -8.72
N VAL A 225 6.15 -13.38 -7.43
CA VAL A 225 6.22 -14.47 -6.45
C VAL A 225 5.03 -14.46 -5.49
N SER A 226 4.77 -15.57 -4.81
CA SER A 226 3.79 -15.62 -3.73
C SER A 226 4.24 -14.79 -2.52
N ARG A 227 3.28 -14.36 -1.66
CA ARG A 227 3.60 -13.65 -0.41
C ARG A 227 4.57 -14.45 0.46
N LYS A 228 4.41 -15.77 0.54
CA LYS A 228 5.32 -16.65 1.31
C LYS A 228 6.77 -16.56 0.80
N GLU A 229 6.96 -16.59 -0.52
CA GLU A 229 8.29 -16.49 -1.12
C GLU A 229 8.86 -15.07 -0.98
N LEU A 230 8.03 -14.03 -1.12
CA LEU A 230 8.42 -12.65 -0.84
C LEU A 230 9.00 -12.52 0.57
N LEU A 231 8.25 -12.94 1.59
CA LEU A 231 8.68 -12.86 2.99
C LEU A 231 9.96 -13.66 3.26
N ARG A 232 10.10 -14.86 2.66
CA ARG A 232 11.30 -15.70 2.77
C ARG A 232 12.54 -15.01 2.19
N ARG A 233 12.41 -14.30 1.07
CA ARG A 233 13.51 -13.55 0.44
C ARG A 233 13.79 -12.28 1.22
N LEU A 234 12.76 -11.56 1.64
CA LEU A 234 12.85 -10.33 2.40
C LEU A 234 13.57 -10.53 3.74
N ALA A 235 13.27 -11.63 4.46
CA ALA A 235 13.96 -11.99 5.70
C ALA A 235 15.49 -12.17 5.56
N LYS A 236 15.98 -12.41 4.34
CA LYS A 236 17.41 -12.51 4.05
C LYS A 236 18.05 -11.18 3.67
N ALA A 237 17.26 -10.14 3.41
CA ALA A 237 17.78 -8.84 3.02
C ALA A 237 18.43 -8.11 4.21
N ASP A 238 19.46 -7.34 3.96
CA ASP A 238 20.09 -6.43 4.92
C ASP A 238 19.44 -5.05 4.87
N LEU A 239 18.80 -4.74 3.76
CA LEU A 239 18.06 -3.51 3.52
C LEU A 239 16.92 -3.78 2.54
N PHE A 240 15.76 -3.22 2.78
CA PHE A 240 14.65 -3.18 1.84
C PHE A 240 14.48 -1.76 1.29
N VAL A 241 14.36 -1.62 -0.04
CA VAL A 241 14.04 -0.35 -0.71
C VAL A 241 12.61 -0.44 -1.24
N ASP A 242 11.69 0.32 -0.66
CA ASP A 242 10.27 0.23 -1.03
C ASP A 242 9.95 1.05 -2.30
N GLN A 243 10.08 2.39 -2.23
CA GLN A 243 9.68 3.27 -3.31
C GLN A 243 10.31 4.67 -3.18
N VAL A 244 10.33 5.43 -4.31
CA VAL A 244 10.88 6.80 -4.37
C VAL A 244 9.89 7.83 -4.95
N LEU A 245 8.60 7.46 -5.15
CA LEU A 245 7.62 8.30 -5.82
C LEU A 245 6.25 8.40 -5.14
N VAL A 246 5.90 7.51 -4.19
CA VAL A 246 4.53 7.49 -3.61
C VAL A 246 4.37 8.47 -2.46
N GLY A 247 5.44 8.71 -1.71
CA GLY A 247 5.43 9.65 -0.57
C GLY A 247 4.90 9.05 0.74
N TRP A 248 4.65 7.75 0.78
CA TRP A 248 4.33 6.97 1.98
C TRP A 248 4.75 5.52 1.79
N TYR A 249 5.09 4.81 2.84
CA TYR A 249 5.49 3.41 2.78
C TYR A 249 4.30 2.47 2.48
N GLY A 250 4.60 1.30 1.95
CA GLY A 250 3.59 0.27 1.64
C GLY A 250 3.56 -0.86 2.67
N VAL A 251 2.61 -1.78 2.49
CA VAL A 251 2.46 -2.98 3.33
C VAL A 251 3.76 -3.79 3.41
N VAL A 252 4.50 -3.93 2.30
CA VAL A 252 5.77 -4.68 2.29
C VAL A 252 6.84 -4.01 3.16
N SER A 253 6.82 -2.68 3.30
CA SER A 253 7.70 -1.99 4.26
C SER A 253 7.38 -2.40 5.70
N VAL A 254 6.10 -2.49 6.04
CA VAL A 254 5.69 -2.93 7.39
C VAL A 254 6.08 -4.39 7.62
N GLU A 255 5.90 -5.26 6.62
CA GLU A 255 6.36 -6.66 6.68
C GLU A 255 7.90 -6.73 6.86
N ALA A 256 8.65 -5.87 6.17
CA ALA A 256 10.10 -5.77 6.34
C ALA A 256 10.50 -5.36 7.76
N LEU A 257 9.81 -4.37 8.35
CA LEU A 257 10.04 -3.95 9.74
C LEU A 257 9.77 -5.08 10.73
N PHE A 258 8.68 -5.85 10.59
CA PHE A 258 8.41 -7.02 11.42
C PHE A 258 9.44 -8.15 11.27
N LEU A 259 10.06 -8.26 10.11
CA LEU A 259 11.17 -9.17 9.86
C LEU A 259 12.52 -8.62 10.37
N GLY A 260 12.53 -7.45 10.99
CA GLY A 260 13.75 -6.79 11.46
C GLY A 260 14.65 -6.29 10.34
N VAL A 261 14.11 -6.01 9.16
CA VAL A 261 14.87 -5.52 8.00
C VAL A 261 14.75 -4.00 7.91
N PRO A 262 15.85 -3.25 8.04
CA PRO A 262 15.87 -1.81 7.81
C PRO A 262 15.26 -1.45 6.46
N THR A 263 14.51 -0.37 6.40
CA THR A 263 13.75 -0.02 5.19
C THR A 263 14.05 1.40 4.75
N ALA A 264 14.33 1.56 3.46
CA ALA A 264 14.49 2.85 2.80
C ALA A 264 13.26 3.19 1.95
N VAL A 265 12.71 4.40 2.12
CA VAL A 265 11.48 4.82 1.46
C VAL A 265 11.40 6.33 1.32
N PHE A 266 10.71 6.81 0.29
CA PHE A 266 10.35 8.21 0.15
C PHE A 266 9.13 8.53 1.02
N ILE A 267 9.31 9.47 1.94
CA ILE A 267 8.23 10.08 2.75
C ILE A 267 8.10 11.54 2.32
N ASN A 268 6.90 11.94 1.92
CA ASN A 268 6.60 13.32 1.60
C ASN A 268 6.16 14.05 2.87
N ASP A 269 6.89 15.09 3.27
CA ASP A 269 6.62 15.84 4.50
C ASP A 269 5.24 16.49 4.51
N ASP A 270 4.72 16.92 3.36
CA ASP A 270 3.38 17.53 3.26
C ASP A 270 2.25 16.55 3.66
N HIS A 271 2.52 15.24 3.61
CA HIS A 271 1.55 14.24 4.01
C HIS A 271 1.50 14.02 5.53
N LEU A 272 2.56 14.40 6.25
CA LEU A 272 2.70 14.14 7.68
C LEU A 272 1.66 14.89 8.53
N GLN A 273 1.08 15.98 8.03
CA GLN A 273 0.00 16.70 8.69
C GLN A 273 -1.26 15.86 8.96
N PHE A 274 -1.42 14.72 8.27
CA PHE A 274 -2.55 13.81 8.44
C PHE A 274 -2.27 12.62 9.37
N ILE A 275 -1.05 12.55 9.90
CA ILE A 275 -0.54 11.43 10.70
C ILE A 275 -0.47 11.85 12.16
N PRO A 276 -0.78 10.98 13.14
CA PRO A 276 -0.53 11.26 14.55
C PRO A 276 0.92 11.67 14.80
N GLU A 277 1.13 12.68 15.64
CA GLU A 277 2.45 13.26 15.90
C GLU A 277 3.44 12.21 16.41
N GLU A 278 3.01 11.36 17.35
CA GLU A 278 3.83 10.29 17.91
C GLU A 278 4.24 9.26 16.85
N MET A 279 3.38 9.03 15.86
CA MET A 279 3.70 8.15 14.73
C MET A 279 4.73 8.78 13.80
N VAL A 280 4.65 10.09 13.59
CA VAL A 280 5.62 10.86 12.77
C VAL A 280 7.00 10.88 13.42
N GLU A 281 7.08 11.16 14.74
CA GLU A 281 8.32 11.20 15.50
C GLU A 281 9.02 9.83 15.51
N GLY A 282 8.25 8.75 15.52
CA GLY A 282 8.75 7.38 15.56
C GLY A 282 9.14 6.78 14.21
N LEU A 283 9.01 7.49 13.07
CA LEU A 283 9.28 6.94 11.72
C LEU A 283 10.69 6.33 11.60
N PRO A 284 10.82 5.00 11.38
CA PRO A 284 12.10 4.29 11.47
C PRO A 284 12.84 4.17 10.13
N PHE A 285 12.43 4.94 9.13
CA PHE A 285 12.86 4.75 7.74
C PHE A 285 14.12 5.54 7.38
N ILE A 286 14.98 4.94 6.56
CA ILE A 286 15.99 5.68 5.81
C ILE A 286 15.25 6.49 4.74
N ARG A 287 15.14 7.79 4.93
CA ARG A 287 14.41 8.68 4.00
C ARG A 287 15.22 8.90 2.74
N ILE A 288 14.65 8.47 1.62
CA ILE A 288 15.22 8.57 0.27
C ILE A 288 14.25 9.25 -0.68
N ASP A 289 14.76 9.78 -1.77
CA ASP A 289 14.03 10.21 -2.95
C ASP A 289 14.83 9.85 -4.23
N LYS A 290 14.28 10.13 -5.40
CA LYS A 290 14.94 9.79 -6.68
C LYS A 290 16.30 10.48 -6.92
N GLN A 291 16.64 11.54 -6.17
CA GLN A 291 17.92 12.25 -6.26
C GLN A 291 18.92 11.77 -5.20
N SER A 292 18.44 11.53 -3.98
CA SER A 292 19.26 11.20 -2.83
C SER A 292 19.52 9.70 -2.63
N ILE A 293 18.74 8.82 -3.31
CA ILE A 293 18.77 7.37 -3.07
C ILE A 293 20.18 6.79 -3.13
N TYR A 294 20.98 7.11 -4.15
CA TYR A 294 22.32 6.55 -4.29
C TYR A 294 23.22 6.90 -3.08
N GLU A 295 23.27 8.18 -2.70
CA GLU A 295 24.13 8.61 -1.59
C GLU A 295 23.66 8.05 -0.23
N LYS A 296 22.33 7.92 -0.03
CA LYS A 296 21.77 7.32 1.19
C LYS A 296 22.08 5.83 1.29
N LEU A 297 21.92 5.08 0.20
CA LEU A 297 22.28 3.66 0.18
C LEU A 297 23.79 3.44 0.31
N ARG A 298 24.59 4.28 -0.32
CA ARG A 298 26.06 4.28 -0.18
C ARG A 298 26.49 4.51 1.27
N ALA A 299 25.87 5.46 1.96
CA ALA A 299 26.13 5.70 3.38
C ALA A 299 25.78 4.47 4.22
N TYR A 300 24.63 3.82 3.96
CA TYR A 300 24.25 2.58 4.65
C TYR A 300 25.26 1.45 4.45
N VAL A 301 25.74 1.21 3.22
CA VAL A 301 26.76 0.18 2.93
C VAL A 301 28.07 0.45 3.65
N ARG A 302 28.42 1.72 3.85
CA ARG A 302 29.66 2.13 4.55
C ARG A 302 29.54 2.11 6.07
N GLN A 303 28.35 2.39 6.61
CA GLN A 303 28.07 2.51 8.05
C GLN A 303 27.18 1.34 8.51
N ARG A 304 27.70 0.11 8.37
CA ARG A 304 26.93 -1.13 8.62
C ARG A 304 26.51 -1.29 10.08
N GLU A 305 27.24 -0.70 11.00
CA GLU A 305 26.98 -0.73 12.44
C GLU A 305 25.61 -0.13 12.83
N GLN A 306 25.04 0.73 11.98
CA GLN A 306 23.70 1.29 12.23
C GLN A 306 22.55 0.27 12.04
N ALA A 307 22.78 -0.86 11.36
CA ALA A 307 21.74 -1.80 10.98
C ALA A 307 20.96 -2.35 12.19
N GLU A 308 21.65 -2.72 13.27
CA GLU A 308 21.01 -3.22 14.51
C GLU A 308 20.13 -2.14 15.19
N GLY A 309 20.59 -0.89 15.19
CA GLY A 309 19.78 0.24 15.69
C GLY A 309 18.52 0.44 14.87
N LEU A 310 18.62 0.41 13.56
CA LEU A 310 17.47 0.55 12.63
C LEU A 310 16.51 -0.63 12.75
N LYS A 311 17.01 -1.87 12.92
CA LYS A 311 16.19 -3.05 13.19
C LYS A 311 15.35 -2.85 14.44
N ARG A 312 15.98 -2.45 15.56
CA ARG A 312 15.29 -2.28 16.83
C ARG A 312 14.19 -1.24 16.74
N VAL A 313 14.47 -0.04 16.27
CA VAL A 313 13.46 1.02 16.14
C VAL A 313 12.37 0.65 15.12
N GLY A 314 12.73 -0.10 14.06
CA GLY A 314 11.78 -0.62 13.09
C GLY A 314 10.78 -1.60 13.68
N LEU A 315 11.24 -2.54 14.51
CA LEU A 315 10.40 -3.51 15.23
C LEU A 315 9.49 -2.81 16.24
N GLU A 316 10.03 -1.90 17.05
CA GLU A 316 9.26 -1.11 18.02
C GLU A 316 8.13 -0.34 17.33
N TYR A 317 8.42 0.34 16.22
CA TYR A 317 7.44 1.06 15.42
C TYR A 317 6.38 0.14 14.81
N ALA A 318 6.80 -0.99 14.21
CA ALA A 318 5.87 -1.96 13.63
C ALA A 318 4.90 -2.52 14.67
N HIS A 319 5.38 -2.86 15.86
CA HIS A 319 4.54 -3.33 16.94
C HIS A 319 3.61 -2.23 17.49
N ALA A 320 4.07 -0.99 17.62
CA ALA A 320 3.28 0.12 18.13
C ALA A 320 2.12 0.52 17.20
N TRP A 321 2.32 0.47 15.87
CA TRP A 321 1.38 1.05 14.91
C TRP A 321 0.72 0.08 13.95
N HIS A 322 1.26 -1.14 13.80
CA HIS A 322 0.87 -2.06 12.73
C HIS A 322 0.49 -3.46 13.20
N SER A 323 0.63 -3.78 14.50
CA SER A 323 0.22 -5.05 15.06
C SER A 323 -1.31 -5.16 15.16
N ARG A 324 -1.84 -6.38 14.98
CA ARG A 324 -3.26 -6.70 15.23
C ARG A 324 -3.70 -6.50 16.69
N LYS A 325 -2.76 -6.37 17.59
CA LYS A 325 -3.05 -6.31 19.05
C LYS A 325 -3.28 -4.89 19.55
N ASN A 326 -3.12 -3.90 18.68
CA ASN A 326 -3.28 -2.47 19.01
C ASN A 326 -4.59 -1.92 18.51
#